data_f87e547db7732323c984542ce85aac12
#
_entry.id   f87e547db7732323c984542ce85aac12
#
_cell.length_a   1.000
_cell.length_b   1.000
_cell.length_c   1.000
_cell.angle_alpha   90.00
_cell.angle_beta   90.00
_cell.angle_gamma   90.00
#
_symmetry.space_group_name_H-M   'P 1'
#
loop_
_entity.id
_entity.type
_entity.pdbx_description
1 polymer ?
#
loop_
_entity_poly.entity_id
_entity_poly.type
_entity_poly.pdbx_seq_one_letter_code
_entity_poly.pdbx_strand_id
1 'polypeptide(L)'
;TGSRADLMILDDVEVPGNSMTEMMREKLLQLCTEAESILTPKEDSRIMYLGTPQTTFTIYKKLAERSYRPLIWPARVPRSMTNYEGLIAPQLQEQIDNGAKSWDVTDPDRFSDEDLIEREASMGRSNFMLQFMLDTSLSDAEKFPLKMADLIVTSVNPKSAPESIIWCSDPRNCIKELPTVGLPGDYFYSPMQLQGNWDPYDDTICSVDPSGRGSDETVAAYLSQRNGILYLHEMRAYRDGYSDSTLLDILKGCKKYDTKTLLIESNFGDGIVAELFKKHLQQTKQAINVEETRANVRKEDRIIDTLEPVLNQHRLVVDKSVVDWVYKSNPDTAPEKRLQYMLFYQMSRMCREKGAVRHDDRIDALAQGVKYFTDILSISAQQEIINRKRQDWNDLLEHWEDDLDCFADHLVFNMNMEQRKQARGKDNNSVPTWV
;
A
#
# COMPACT_ATOMS: atom_id res chain seq x y z
N THR A 1 7.69 -14.84 43.17
CA THR A 1 9.04 -14.24 43.24
C THR A 1 8.91 -12.85 43.80
N GLY A 2 9.23 -12.68 45.09
CA GLY A 2 8.98 -11.41 45.81
C GLY A 2 10.16 -10.46 45.87
N SER A 3 11.05 -10.46 44.87
CA SER A 3 12.16 -9.51 44.82
C SER A 3 11.66 -8.12 44.39
N ARG A 4 12.15 -7.08 45.04
CA ARG A 4 11.93 -5.70 44.69
C ARG A 4 13.25 -5.01 44.40
N ALA A 5 13.24 -4.00 43.53
CA ALA A 5 14.40 -3.25 43.10
C ALA A 5 14.23 -1.75 43.35
N ASP A 6 15.31 -1.08 43.74
CA ASP A 6 15.34 0.39 43.84
C ASP A 6 15.70 1.04 42.50
N LEU A 7 16.47 0.30 41.67
CA LEU A 7 16.79 0.68 40.29
C LEU A 7 16.50 -0.50 39.35
N MET A 8 15.80 -0.23 38.28
CA MET A 8 15.56 -1.18 37.19
C MET A 8 16.04 -0.57 35.87
N ILE A 9 16.89 -1.29 35.15
CA ILE A 9 17.34 -0.92 33.82
C ILE A 9 16.78 -1.94 32.84
N LEU A 10 16.02 -1.47 31.89
CA LEU A 10 15.40 -2.24 30.82
C LEU A 10 16.08 -1.86 29.51
N ASP A 11 16.97 -2.73 29.04
CA ASP A 11 17.83 -2.50 27.88
C ASP A 11 17.29 -3.27 26.68
N ASP A 12 17.21 -2.58 25.52
CA ASP A 12 16.75 -3.08 24.24
C ASP A 12 15.42 -3.88 24.32
N VAL A 13 14.44 -3.33 25.05
CA VAL A 13 13.13 -3.99 25.20
C VAL A 13 12.35 -4.06 23.89
N GLU A 14 12.56 -3.09 23.00
CA GLU A 14 11.99 -3.04 21.68
C GLU A 14 12.98 -3.60 20.65
N VAL A 15 12.59 -4.73 20.03
CA VAL A 15 13.34 -5.37 18.96
C VAL A 15 12.41 -5.67 17.77
N PRO A 16 12.91 -5.91 16.55
CA PRO A 16 12.05 -6.19 15.39
C PRO A 16 11.03 -7.29 15.64
N GLY A 17 11.41 -8.36 16.34
CA GLY A 17 10.53 -9.50 16.62
C GLY A 17 9.36 -9.24 17.58
N ASN A 18 9.31 -8.07 18.24
CA ASN A 18 8.24 -7.76 19.20
C ASN A 18 7.60 -6.38 19.04
N SER A 19 7.94 -5.65 17.97
CA SER A 19 7.52 -4.25 17.80
C SER A 19 6.94 -3.89 16.44
N MET A 20 6.99 -4.81 15.47
CA MET A 20 6.59 -4.51 14.10
C MET A 20 5.09 -4.27 13.95
N THR A 21 4.25 -5.03 14.66
CA THR A 21 2.79 -4.88 14.58
C THR A 21 2.25 -4.14 15.80
N GLU A 22 1.05 -3.57 15.66
CA GLU A 22 0.37 -2.89 16.75
C GLU A 22 0.14 -3.84 17.95
N MET A 23 -0.33 -5.06 17.69
CA MET A 23 -0.54 -6.08 18.74
C MET A 23 0.75 -6.43 19.48
N MET A 24 1.87 -6.54 18.77
CA MET A 24 3.17 -6.81 19.40
C MET A 24 3.56 -5.65 20.33
N ARG A 25 3.41 -4.42 19.90
CA ARG A 25 3.73 -3.22 20.70
C ARG A 25 2.81 -3.06 21.91
N GLU A 26 1.50 -3.35 21.77
CA GLU A 26 0.56 -3.36 22.90
C GLU A 26 0.97 -4.40 23.97
N LYS A 27 1.29 -5.61 23.53
CA LYS A 27 1.76 -6.68 24.43
C LYS A 27 3.08 -6.30 25.12
N LEU A 28 4.03 -5.72 24.37
CA LEU A 28 5.29 -5.25 24.92
C LEU A 28 5.06 -4.16 25.97
N LEU A 29 4.20 -3.20 25.68
CA LEU A 29 3.85 -2.11 26.59
C LEU A 29 3.17 -2.62 27.87
N GLN A 30 2.35 -3.67 27.77
CA GLN A 30 1.77 -4.36 28.93
C GLN A 30 2.86 -4.98 29.80
N LEU A 31 3.82 -5.70 29.22
CA LEU A 31 4.96 -6.28 29.96
C LEU A 31 5.81 -5.20 30.65
N CYS A 32 6.03 -4.05 29.98
CA CYS A 32 6.71 -2.91 30.59
C CYS A 32 5.95 -2.39 31.82
N THR A 33 4.61 -2.34 31.75
CA THR A 33 3.77 -1.92 32.91
C THR A 33 3.88 -2.89 34.09
N GLU A 34 4.00 -4.20 33.82
CA GLU A 34 4.21 -5.19 34.88
C GLU A 34 5.54 -4.97 35.60
N ALA A 35 6.58 -4.53 34.89
CA ALA A 35 7.88 -4.22 35.47
C ALA A 35 7.80 -3.13 36.56
N GLU A 36 6.91 -2.15 36.42
CA GLU A 36 6.71 -1.08 37.40
C GLU A 36 6.30 -1.63 38.77
N SER A 37 5.58 -2.75 38.82
CA SER A 37 5.14 -3.39 40.07
C SER A 37 6.29 -3.98 40.90
N ILE A 38 7.49 -4.18 40.30
CA ILE A 38 8.67 -4.72 40.95
C ILE A 38 9.44 -3.61 41.69
N LEU A 39 9.22 -2.35 41.34
CA LEU A 39 9.91 -1.21 41.92
C LEU A 39 9.54 -1.05 43.41
N THR A 40 10.52 -0.74 44.23
CA THR A 40 10.30 -0.41 45.65
C THR A 40 9.61 0.97 45.73
N PRO A 41 8.56 1.17 46.54
CA PRO A 41 7.88 2.44 46.67
C PRO A 41 8.70 3.45 47.50
N LYS A 42 9.82 3.94 46.97
CA LYS A 42 10.69 4.97 47.55
C LYS A 42 10.89 6.11 46.57
N GLU A 43 11.15 7.32 47.09
CA GLU A 43 11.36 8.52 46.25
C GLU A 43 12.55 8.38 45.28
N ASP A 44 13.58 7.63 45.68
CA ASP A 44 14.80 7.41 44.89
C ASP A 44 14.68 6.26 43.89
N SER A 45 13.60 5.50 43.94
CA SER A 45 13.41 4.37 43.03
C SER A 45 13.24 4.85 41.57
N ARG A 46 13.92 4.20 40.64
CA ARG A 46 13.96 4.61 39.22
C ARG A 46 13.80 3.42 38.30
N ILE A 47 13.14 3.67 37.19
CA ILE A 47 13.15 2.79 36.02
C ILE A 47 13.81 3.55 34.85
N MET A 48 14.74 2.92 34.19
CA MET A 48 15.44 3.44 33.02
C MET A 48 15.20 2.49 31.84
N TYR A 49 14.69 3.01 30.75
CA TYR A 49 14.61 2.30 29.48
C TYR A 49 15.72 2.78 28.59
N LEU A 50 16.49 1.86 28.05
CA LEU A 50 17.51 2.09 27.03
C LEU A 50 17.08 1.35 25.77
N GLY A 51 17.37 1.89 24.59
CA GLY A 51 17.14 1.16 23.36
C GLY A 51 16.99 2.04 22.13
N THR A 52 16.88 1.37 21.00
CA THR A 52 16.71 1.98 19.68
C THR A 52 15.26 1.83 19.23
N PRO A 53 14.60 2.91 18.77
CA PRO A 53 13.24 2.82 18.22
C PRO A 53 13.25 1.96 16.95
N GLN A 54 12.37 0.99 16.82
CA GLN A 54 12.31 0.14 15.63
C GLN A 54 11.42 0.71 14.52
N THR A 55 10.44 1.53 14.91
CA THR A 55 9.52 2.23 14.01
C THR A 55 9.14 3.59 14.62
N THR A 56 8.54 4.47 13.82
CA THR A 56 7.96 5.73 14.34
C THR A 56 6.88 5.50 15.40
N PHE A 57 6.28 4.29 15.44
CA PHE A 57 5.26 3.88 16.41
C PHE A 57 5.87 3.22 17.67
N THR A 58 7.11 3.51 17.97
CA THR A 58 7.86 2.91 19.09
C THR A 58 7.15 3.03 20.42
N ILE A 59 7.35 2.02 21.30
CA ILE A 59 6.85 2.08 22.69
C ILE A 59 7.46 3.21 23.51
N TYR A 60 8.66 3.69 23.16
CA TYR A 60 9.32 4.78 23.88
C TYR A 60 8.50 6.09 23.82
N LYS A 61 7.78 6.35 22.72
CA LYS A 61 6.82 7.45 22.63
C LYS A 61 5.61 7.25 23.57
N LYS A 62 5.11 6.01 23.66
CA LYS A 62 4.02 5.66 24.58
C LYS A 62 4.43 5.75 26.06
N LEU A 63 5.68 5.43 26.37
CA LEU A 63 6.23 5.66 27.70
C LEU A 63 6.30 7.15 28.05
N ALA A 64 6.64 8.02 27.09
CA ALA A 64 6.61 9.47 27.27
C ALA A 64 5.20 9.96 27.66
N GLU A 65 4.13 9.45 27.05
CA GLU A 65 2.74 9.72 27.42
C GLU A 65 2.41 9.29 28.87
N ARG A 66 3.18 8.36 29.45
CA ARG A 66 3.08 7.87 30.83
C ARG A 66 4.04 8.55 31.80
N SER A 67 4.48 9.76 31.50
CA SER A 67 5.36 10.60 32.32
C SER A 67 6.82 10.15 32.40
N TYR A 68 7.26 9.22 31.55
CA TYR A 68 8.70 9.00 31.35
C TYR A 68 9.28 10.17 30.56
N ARG A 69 10.51 10.57 30.91
CA ARG A 69 11.24 11.62 30.21
C ARG A 69 12.17 11.02 29.17
N PRO A 70 11.85 11.05 27.88
CA PRO A 70 12.75 10.57 26.83
C PRO A 70 13.91 11.54 26.64
N LEU A 71 15.08 10.97 26.34
CA LEU A 71 16.30 11.70 26.00
C LEU A 71 16.88 11.03 24.75
N ILE A 72 16.87 11.72 23.63
CA ILE A 72 17.37 11.18 22.36
C ILE A 72 18.77 11.75 22.12
N TRP A 73 19.75 10.86 21.89
CA TRP A 73 21.14 11.21 21.64
C TRP A 73 21.65 10.51 20.38
N PRO A 74 21.43 11.09 19.19
CA PRO A 74 21.98 10.55 17.95
C PRO A 74 23.49 10.74 17.87
N ALA A 75 24.20 9.86 17.14
CA ALA A 75 25.65 9.89 17.02
C ALA A 75 26.19 11.11 16.25
N ARG A 76 25.34 11.77 15.45
CA ARG A 76 25.65 13.03 14.77
C ARG A 76 24.58 14.09 15.05
N VAL A 77 24.97 15.36 15.00
CA VAL A 77 24.03 16.47 15.06
C VAL A 77 23.03 16.34 13.91
N PRO A 78 21.72 16.24 14.18
CA PRO A 78 20.72 16.02 13.14
C PRO A 78 20.68 17.16 12.11
N ARG A 79 20.43 16.82 10.85
CA ARG A 79 20.20 17.81 9.78
C ARG A 79 18.85 18.50 9.90
N SER A 80 17.86 17.81 10.50
CA SER A 80 16.54 18.31 10.79
C SER A 80 16.11 17.85 12.17
N MET A 81 15.56 18.74 12.98
CA MET A 81 15.04 18.42 14.31
C MET A 81 13.63 17.86 14.29
N THR A 82 12.95 17.90 13.15
CA THR A 82 11.54 17.48 13.02
C THR A 82 11.30 16.04 13.46
N ASN A 83 12.24 15.13 13.15
CA ASN A 83 12.10 13.72 13.46
C ASN A 83 12.36 13.38 14.94
N TYR A 84 12.88 14.32 15.70
CA TYR A 84 13.21 14.15 17.14
C TYR A 84 12.20 14.82 18.07
N GLU A 85 11.21 15.52 17.52
CA GLU A 85 10.08 16.09 18.25
C GLU A 85 10.46 16.94 19.49
N GLY A 86 11.63 17.56 19.46
CA GLY A 86 12.16 18.35 20.57
C GLY A 86 12.66 17.53 21.78
N LEU A 87 12.83 16.21 21.62
CA LEU A 87 13.24 15.29 22.68
C LEU A 87 14.77 15.05 22.71
N ILE A 88 15.54 15.91 22.06
CA ILE A 88 17.01 15.86 22.08
C ILE A 88 17.51 16.02 23.54
N ALA A 89 18.51 15.25 23.91
CA ALA A 89 19.14 15.33 25.21
C ALA A 89 19.69 16.75 25.48
N PRO A 90 19.50 17.32 26.70
CA PRO A 90 19.89 18.71 26.99
C PRO A 90 21.36 19.00 26.71
N GLN A 91 22.25 18.05 26.96
CA GLN A 91 23.69 18.17 26.70
C GLN A 91 23.98 18.31 25.21
N LEU A 92 23.25 17.59 24.35
CA LEU A 92 23.37 17.74 22.91
C LEU A 92 22.77 19.06 22.43
N GLN A 93 21.66 19.49 23.02
CA GLN A 93 21.09 20.80 22.74
C GLN A 93 22.09 21.91 23.08
N GLU A 94 22.79 21.83 24.22
CA GLU A 94 23.85 22.77 24.60
C GLU A 94 25.01 22.77 23.59
N GLN A 95 25.42 21.60 23.06
CA GLN A 95 26.46 21.56 22.02
C GLN A 95 26.00 22.30 20.75
N ILE A 96 24.74 22.11 20.35
CA ILE A 96 24.15 22.81 19.19
C ILE A 96 24.10 24.33 19.42
N ASP A 97 23.67 24.76 20.59
CA ASP A 97 23.59 26.17 20.96
C ASP A 97 24.98 26.82 21.02
N ASN A 98 26.01 26.04 21.39
CA ASN A 98 27.41 26.44 21.38
C ASN A 98 28.07 26.39 19.99
N GLY A 99 27.31 26.10 18.93
CA GLY A 99 27.76 26.23 17.54
C GLY A 99 28.21 24.92 16.87
N ALA A 100 27.87 23.76 17.42
CA ALA A 100 28.05 22.49 16.73
C ALA A 100 27.25 22.50 15.40
N LYS A 101 27.90 22.10 14.32
CA LYS A 101 27.32 22.14 12.99
C LYS A 101 26.50 20.87 12.72
N SER A 102 25.54 21.02 11.81
CA SER A 102 24.81 19.87 11.29
C SER A 102 25.76 18.80 10.77
N TRP A 103 25.55 17.56 11.20
CA TRP A 103 26.34 16.37 10.90
C TRP A 103 27.66 16.21 11.67
N ASP A 104 28.03 17.14 12.56
CA ASP A 104 29.15 16.94 13.48
C ASP A 104 28.92 15.72 14.38
N VAL A 105 30.00 15.03 14.78
CA VAL A 105 29.91 13.92 15.72
C VAL A 105 29.58 14.46 17.11
N THR A 106 28.62 13.83 17.79
CA THR A 106 28.11 14.30 19.10
C THR A 106 28.90 13.79 20.29
N ASP A 107 29.61 12.67 20.12
CA ASP A 107 30.46 12.04 21.14
C ASP A 107 31.79 11.57 20.49
N PRO A 108 32.76 12.50 20.29
CA PRO A 108 34.01 12.18 19.63
C PRO A 108 34.91 11.22 20.41
N ASP A 109 34.70 11.10 21.74
CA ASP A 109 35.45 10.17 22.58
C ASP A 109 35.02 8.71 22.33
N ARG A 110 33.77 8.51 21.86
CA ARG A 110 33.22 7.20 21.56
C ARG A 110 33.34 6.82 20.08
N PHE A 111 33.09 7.76 19.17
CA PHE A 111 33.13 7.54 17.72
C PHE A 111 33.88 8.69 17.04
N SER A 112 34.87 8.35 16.22
CA SER A 112 35.43 9.32 15.28
C SER A 112 34.51 9.53 14.08
N ASP A 113 34.79 10.54 13.25
CA ASP A 113 34.08 10.77 12.02
C ASP A 113 34.26 9.62 11.03
N GLU A 114 35.49 9.08 10.95
CA GLU A 114 35.85 7.93 10.12
C GLU A 114 35.10 6.67 10.55
N ASP A 115 34.99 6.39 11.85
CA ASP A 115 34.22 5.25 12.37
C ASP A 115 32.77 5.29 11.95
N LEU A 116 32.13 6.46 12.00
CA LEU A 116 30.73 6.61 11.62
C LEU A 116 30.54 6.51 10.11
N ILE A 117 31.49 6.98 9.29
CA ILE A 117 31.49 6.82 7.84
C ILE A 117 31.64 5.34 7.48
N GLU A 118 32.57 4.62 8.10
CA GLU A 118 32.77 3.19 7.87
C GLU A 118 31.50 2.38 8.24
N ARG A 119 30.87 2.70 9.36
CA ARG A 119 29.62 2.03 9.78
C ARG A 119 28.47 2.32 8.83
N GLU A 120 28.30 3.56 8.36
CA GLU A 120 27.29 3.91 7.37
C GLU A 120 27.52 3.13 6.05
N ALA A 121 28.78 3.01 5.61
CA ALA A 121 29.13 2.25 4.42
C ALA A 121 28.87 0.73 4.58
N SER A 122 29.17 0.18 5.76
CA SER A 122 29.03 -1.24 6.05
C SER A 122 27.58 -1.70 6.19
N MET A 123 26.76 -0.96 6.94
CA MET A 123 25.39 -1.38 7.23
C MET A 123 24.31 -0.77 6.31
N GLY A 124 24.71 0.19 5.48
CA GLY A 124 23.80 0.95 4.62
C GLY A 124 23.10 2.09 5.35
N ARG A 125 22.68 3.08 4.57
CA ARG A 125 22.12 4.34 5.09
C ARG A 125 20.86 4.16 5.95
N SER A 126 19.92 3.30 5.55
CA SER A 126 18.69 3.05 6.28
C SER A 126 18.95 2.53 7.70
N ASN A 127 19.84 1.53 7.82
CA ASN A 127 20.22 0.96 9.10
C ASN A 127 21.06 1.94 9.95
N PHE A 128 21.93 2.72 9.32
CA PHE A 128 22.71 3.75 10.02
C PHE A 128 21.80 4.84 10.60
N MET A 129 20.82 5.33 9.82
CA MET A 129 19.84 6.29 10.31
C MET A 129 19.05 5.73 11.48
N LEU A 130 18.64 4.46 11.42
CA LEU A 130 17.90 3.81 12.49
C LEU A 130 18.75 3.63 13.76
N GLN A 131 19.94 3.02 13.63
CA GLN A 131 20.73 2.55 14.78
C GLN A 131 21.60 3.66 15.40
N PHE A 132 22.14 4.57 14.60
CA PHE A 132 23.05 5.62 15.06
C PHE A 132 22.41 6.99 15.12
N MET A 133 21.48 7.27 14.21
CA MET A 133 20.77 8.54 14.23
C MET A 133 19.44 8.47 14.99
N LEU A 134 18.95 7.27 15.34
CA LEU A 134 17.66 7.05 15.99
C LEU A 134 16.48 7.63 15.19
N ASP A 135 16.66 7.69 13.86
CA ASP A 135 15.69 8.19 12.89
C ASP A 135 15.12 7.02 12.10
N THR A 136 13.84 6.74 12.33
CA THR A 136 13.12 5.61 11.73
C THR A 136 12.61 5.89 10.33
N SER A 137 12.67 7.13 9.83
CA SER A 137 11.95 7.59 8.64
C SER A 137 12.26 6.77 7.38
N LEU A 138 13.54 6.44 7.13
CA LEU A 138 13.94 5.62 5.98
C LEU A 138 13.50 4.17 6.13
N SER A 139 13.72 3.58 7.31
CA SER A 139 13.33 2.19 7.55
C SER A 139 11.81 2.01 7.58
N ASP A 140 11.06 3.00 8.07
CA ASP A 140 9.60 3.00 8.05
C ASP A 140 9.06 3.10 6.63
N ALA A 141 9.71 3.89 5.76
CA ALA A 141 9.33 3.99 4.35
C ALA A 141 9.47 2.66 3.60
N GLU A 142 10.42 1.82 4.00
CA GLU A 142 10.61 0.46 3.46
C GLU A 142 9.63 -0.56 4.07
N LYS A 143 9.34 -0.43 5.38
CA LYS A 143 8.46 -1.35 6.11
C LYS A 143 6.98 -1.13 5.82
N PHE A 144 6.56 0.12 5.61
CA PHE A 144 5.19 0.56 5.37
C PHE A 144 5.07 1.16 3.97
N PRO A 145 4.92 0.32 2.94
CA PRO A 145 5.02 0.77 1.54
C PRO A 145 3.79 1.57 1.04
N LEU A 146 2.64 1.47 1.73
CA LEU A 146 1.40 2.09 1.28
C LEU A 146 1.28 3.51 1.84
N LYS A 147 1.63 4.52 1.03
CA LYS A 147 1.66 5.93 1.42
C LYS A 147 0.42 6.67 0.96
N MET A 148 -0.10 7.57 1.79
CA MET A 148 -1.20 8.46 1.39
C MET A 148 -0.76 9.49 0.35
N ALA A 149 0.52 9.88 0.35
CA ALA A 149 1.11 10.78 -0.64
C ALA A 149 1.05 10.24 -2.08
N ASP A 150 0.92 8.92 -2.24
CA ASP A 150 0.83 8.30 -3.57
C ASP A 150 -0.61 8.25 -4.10
N LEU A 151 -1.60 8.60 -3.27
CA LEU A 151 -3.00 8.75 -3.69
C LEU A 151 -3.23 10.08 -4.39
N ILE A 152 -4.16 10.07 -5.34
CA ILE A 152 -4.71 11.30 -5.93
C ILE A 152 -6.06 11.58 -5.27
N VAL A 153 -6.19 12.69 -4.55
CA VAL A 153 -7.44 13.05 -3.88
C VAL A 153 -8.11 14.23 -4.57
N THR A 154 -9.31 14.00 -5.08
CA THR A 154 -10.09 15.04 -5.78
C THR A 154 -11.58 14.75 -5.66
N SER A 155 -12.43 15.66 -6.15
CA SER A 155 -13.86 15.37 -6.30
C SER A 155 -14.08 14.50 -7.53
N VAL A 156 -14.61 13.29 -7.35
CA VAL A 156 -14.81 12.30 -8.41
C VAL A 156 -16.25 12.38 -8.91
N ASN A 157 -16.43 12.50 -10.23
CA ASN A 157 -17.76 12.41 -10.82
C ASN A 157 -18.25 10.95 -10.79
N PRO A 158 -19.47 10.67 -10.35
CA PRO A 158 -19.97 9.30 -10.21
C PRO A 158 -20.18 8.54 -11.54
N LYS A 159 -20.19 9.23 -12.69
CA LYS A 159 -20.52 8.63 -14.00
C LYS A 159 -19.44 8.76 -15.06
N SER A 160 -18.49 9.66 -14.89
CA SER A 160 -17.47 9.96 -15.90
C SER A 160 -16.15 10.35 -15.28
N ALA A 161 -15.08 10.14 -16.03
CA ALA A 161 -13.73 10.53 -15.65
C ALA A 161 -13.06 11.35 -16.77
N PRO A 162 -12.08 12.19 -16.45
CA PRO A 162 -11.29 12.90 -17.45
C PRO A 162 -10.44 11.90 -18.26
N GLU A 163 -10.10 12.27 -19.47
CA GLU A 163 -9.26 11.48 -20.37
C GLU A 163 -7.88 11.19 -19.75
N SER A 164 -7.29 12.18 -19.07
CA SER A 164 -6.03 12.02 -18.36
C SER A 164 -5.94 12.86 -17.09
N ILE A 165 -5.12 12.38 -16.14
CA ILE A 165 -4.80 13.06 -14.87
C ILE A 165 -3.30 13.30 -14.83
N ILE A 166 -2.90 14.54 -14.63
CA ILE A 166 -1.50 14.91 -14.38
C ILE A 166 -1.32 15.05 -12.87
N TRP A 167 -0.41 14.27 -12.33
CA TRP A 167 -0.03 14.30 -10.93
C TRP A 167 1.42 14.77 -10.76
N CYS A 168 1.70 15.48 -9.67
CA CYS A 168 3.04 15.76 -9.20
C CYS A 168 3.05 15.99 -7.70
N SER A 169 4.18 15.71 -7.04
CA SER A 169 4.42 15.90 -5.60
C SER A 169 4.75 17.35 -5.23
N ASP A 170 4.23 18.33 -5.97
CA ASP A 170 4.46 19.76 -5.66
C ASP A 170 3.75 20.11 -4.33
N PRO A 171 4.43 20.77 -3.38
CA PRO A 171 3.83 21.21 -2.12
C PRO A 171 2.57 22.07 -2.28
N ARG A 172 2.38 22.73 -3.43
CA ARG A 172 1.16 23.50 -3.75
C ARG A 172 -0.07 22.62 -3.93
N ASN A 173 0.12 21.37 -4.31
CA ASN A 173 -0.95 20.39 -4.48
C ASN A 173 -1.24 19.60 -3.21
N CYS A 174 -0.48 19.82 -2.13
CA CYS A 174 -0.72 19.20 -0.84
C CYS A 174 -2.02 19.74 -0.21
N ILE A 175 -2.91 18.83 0.19
CA ILE A 175 -4.20 19.16 0.79
C ILE A 175 -4.03 19.23 2.31
N LYS A 176 -3.69 20.41 2.83
CA LYS A 176 -3.37 20.63 4.25
C LYS A 176 -4.59 20.60 5.17
N GLU A 177 -5.79 20.82 4.60
CA GLU A 177 -7.04 20.83 5.36
C GLU A 177 -7.53 19.43 5.74
N LEU A 178 -7.07 18.40 5.02
CA LEU A 178 -7.42 17.02 5.34
C LEU A 178 -6.52 16.49 6.46
N PRO A 179 -7.11 15.88 7.49
CA PRO A 179 -6.32 15.24 8.55
C PRO A 179 -5.56 14.04 7.99
N THR A 180 -4.36 13.80 8.49
CA THR A 180 -3.56 12.63 8.15
C THR A 180 -3.31 11.78 9.39
N VAL A 181 -3.32 10.46 9.22
CA VAL A 181 -2.98 9.45 10.23
C VAL A 181 -1.76 8.62 9.81
N GLY A 182 -1.10 9.05 8.73
CA GLY A 182 0.09 8.41 8.17
C GLY A 182 1.36 8.62 8.98
N LEU A 183 2.46 8.27 8.35
CA LEU A 183 3.80 8.61 8.83
C LEU A 183 4.00 10.12 8.82
N PRO A 184 4.91 10.66 9.63
CA PRO A 184 5.23 12.09 9.60
C PRO A 184 5.59 12.55 8.18
N GLY A 185 4.91 13.57 7.67
CA GLY A 185 5.12 14.09 6.32
C GLY A 185 4.32 13.38 5.21
N ASP A 186 3.54 12.36 5.54
CA ASP A 186 2.67 11.67 4.58
C ASP A 186 1.32 12.38 4.48
N TYR A 187 1.13 13.19 3.45
CA TYR A 187 -0.05 14.01 3.20
C TYR A 187 -0.76 13.61 1.93
N PHE A 188 -2.04 14.01 1.81
CA PHE A 188 -2.80 13.85 0.57
C PHE A 188 -2.45 14.92 -0.45
N TYR A 189 -2.48 14.55 -1.73
CA TYR A 189 -2.23 15.46 -2.85
C TYR A 189 -3.41 15.50 -3.81
N SER A 190 -3.74 16.71 -4.27
CA SER A 190 -4.66 16.89 -5.40
C SER A 190 -3.93 16.68 -6.73
N PRO A 191 -4.63 16.34 -7.82
CA PRO A 191 -4.01 16.34 -9.14
C PRO A 191 -3.56 17.76 -9.51
N MET A 192 -2.46 17.85 -10.24
CA MET A 192 -2.00 19.13 -10.81
C MET A 192 -3.00 19.64 -11.83
N GLN A 193 -3.50 18.74 -12.70
CA GLN A 193 -4.43 19.09 -13.77
C GLN A 193 -5.27 17.87 -14.18
N LEU A 194 -6.53 18.11 -14.50
CA LEU A 194 -7.42 17.18 -15.18
C LEU A 194 -7.57 17.62 -16.63
N GLN A 195 -7.30 16.74 -17.61
CA GLN A 195 -7.24 17.08 -19.03
C GLN A 195 -8.17 16.21 -19.87
N GLY A 196 -8.57 16.78 -21.02
CA GLY A 196 -9.36 16.11 -22.04
C GLY A 196 -10.86 16.07 -21.73
N ASN A 197 -11.57 15.30 -22.52
CA ASN A 197 -13.00 15.11 -22.38
C ASN A 197 -13.34 14.24 -21.18
N TRP A 198 -14.54 14.42 -20.66
CA TRP A 198 -15.09 13.56 -19.62
C TRP A 198 -15.96 12.48 -20.25
N ASP A 199 -15.54 11.24 -20.15
CA ASP A 199 -16.22 10.11 -20.74
C ASP A 199 -16.70 9.11 -19.65
N PRO A 200 -17.68 8.26 -19.94
CA PRO A 200 -18.12 7.22 -19.03
C PRO A 200 -17.00 6.28 -18.61
N TYR A 201 -17.11 5.69 -17.41
CA TYR A 201 -16.18 4.65 -16.95
C TYR A 201 -16.26 3.40 -17.84
N ASP A 202 -15.11 2.76 -18.04
CA ASP A 202 -15.02 1.50 -18.80
C ASP A 202 -15.71 0.39 -18.03
N ASP A 203 -15.47 0.31 -16.73
CA ASP A 203 -16.10 -0.65 -15.83
C ASP A 203 -16.28 -0.07 -14.42
N THR A 204 -17.30 -0.59 -13.70
CA THR A 204 -17.64 -0.20 -12.33
C THR A 204 -18.03 -1.41 -11.50
N ILE A 205 -17.39 -1.57 -10.34
CA ILE A 205 -17.60 -2.68 -9.42
C ILE A 205 -17.93 -2.19 -8.02
N CYS A 206 -18.54 -3.09 -7.25
CA CYS A 206 -18.60 -2.98 -5.80
C CYS A 206 -17.87 -4.19 -5.19
N SER A 207 -16.82 -3.93 -4.45
CA SER A 207 -16.06 -4.95 -3.71
C SER A 207 -16.58 -5.03 -2.29
N VAL A 208 -16.99 -6.22 -1.85
CA VAL A 208 -17.55 -6.47 -0.51
C VAL A 208 -16.68 -7.47 0.23
N ASP A 209 -16.18 -7.03 1.38
CA ASP A 209 -15.58 -7.89 2.41
C ASP A 209 -16.65 -8.14 3.50
N PRO A 210 -17.28 -9.33 3.52
CA PRO A 210 -18.34 -9.61 4.48
C PRO A 210 -17.76 -10.06 5.82
N SER A 211 -18.18 -9.43 6.91
CA SER A 211 -17.88 -9.90 8.25
C SER A 211 -19.02 -10.71 8.84
N GLY A 212 -18.66 -11.59 9.77
CA GLY A 212 -19.63 -12.31 10.59
C GLY A 212 -20.13 -11.49 11.77
N ARG A 213 -20.41 -12.18 12.87
CA ARG A 213 -20.69 -11.55 14.15
C ARG A 213 -19.38 -11.31 14.90
N GLY A 214 -19.09 -10.08 15.28
CA GLY A 214 -17.86 -9.74 16.01
C GLY A 214 -17.55 -8.26 15.98
N SER A 215 -16.27 -7.93 16.10
CA SER A 215 -15.75 -6.57 16.04
C SER A 215 -15.43 -6.10 14.62
N ASP A 216 -15.43 -7.02 13.65
CA ASP A 216 -15.06 -6.73 12.27
C ASP A 216 -16.24 -6.13 11.51
N GLU A 217 -15.94 -5.30 10.52
CA GLU A 217 -16.96 -4.59 9.73
C GLU A 217 -17.24 -5.32 8.42
N THR A 218 -18.51 -5.39 7.98
CA THR A 218 -18.80 -5.65 6.57
C THR A 218 -18.53 -4.38 5.79
N VAL A 219 -17.62 -4.43 4.83
CA VAL A 219 -17.20 -3.25 4.06
C VAL A 219 -17.59 -3.39 2.60
N ALA A 220 -18.10 -2.32 2.01
CA ALA A 220 -18.37 -2.19 0.58
C ALA A 220 -17.57 -1.02 0.01
N ALA A 221 -16.71 -1.27 -0.98
CA ALA A 221 -15.95 -0.27 -1.71
C ALA A 221 -16.46 -0.18 -3.15
N TYR A 222 -16.84 1.03 -3.60
CA TYR A 222 -17.34 1.29 -4.97
C TYR A 222 -16.21 1.88 -5.81
N LEU A 223 -15.77 1.11 -6.79
CA LEU A 223 -14.65 1.47 -7.66
C LEU A 223 -15.07 1.47 -9.13
N SER A 224 -14.47 2.39 -9.88
CA SER A 224 -14.56 2.42 -11.34
C SER A 224 -13.17 2.49 -11.96
N GLN A 225 -13.07 2.10 -13.22
CA GLN A 225 -11.84 2.15 -13.99
C GLN A 225 -12.06 2.92 -15.29
N ARG A 226 -11.07 3.78 -15.66
CA ARG A 226 -10.98 4.40 -16.98
C ARG A 226 -9.52 4.63 -17.36
N ASN A 227 -9.14 4.22 -18.57
CA ASN A 227 -7.79 4.38 -19.11
C ASN A 227 -6.68 3.89 -18.15
N GLY A 228 -6.95 2.81 -17.40
CA GLY A 228 -6.02 2.26 -16.42
C GLY A 228 -5.92 3.03 -15.10
N ILE A 229 -6.65 4.12 -14.91
CA ILE A 229 -6.81 4.85 -13.65
C ILE A 229 -8.01 4.26 -12.90
N LEU A 230 -7.85 4.06 -11.60
CA LEU A 230 -8.88 3.53 -10.71
C LEU A 230 -9.46 4.66 -9.85
N TYR A 231 -10.76 4.65 -9.63
CA TYR A 231 -11.49 5.69 -8.92
C TYR A 231 -12.27 5.07 -7.77
N LEU A 232 -11.92 5.40 -6.52
CA LEU A 232 -12.68 5.05 -5.33
C LEU A 232 -13.72 6.14 -5.06
N HIS A 233 -14.98 5.86 -5.36
CA HIS A 233 -16.09 6.79 -5.23
C HIS A 233 -16.63 6.91 -3.82
N GLU A 234 -16.82 5.77 -3.17
CA GLU A 234 -17.42 5.67 -1.84
C GLU A 234 -16.96 4.38 -1.17
N MET A 235 -16.88 4.42 0.14
CA MET A 235 -16.71 3.26 1.00
C MET A 235 -17.78 3.29 2.08
N ARG A 236 -18.36 2.13 2.40
CA ARG A 236 -19.32 1.97 3.49
C ARG A 236 -18.87 0.82 4.38
N ALA A 237 -19.10 0.97 5.67
CA ALA A 237 -18.79 -0.04 6.65
C ALA A 237 -19.97 -0.25 7.60
N TYR A 238 -20.28 -1.49 7.92
CA TYR A 238 -21.44 -1.91 8.70
C TYR A 238 -21.02 -2.88 9.79
N ARG A 239 -21.56 -2.71 10.99
CA ARG A 239 -21.32 -3.61 12.13
C ARG A 239 -22.39 -4.68 12.29
N ASP A 240 -23.47 -4.58 11.54
CA ASP A 240 -24.59 -5.55 11.57
C ASP A 240 -24.34 -6.80 10.69
N GLY A 241 -23.08 -7.00 10.28
CA GLY A 241 -22.71 -8.08 9.39
C GLY A 241 -23.42 -7.99 8.04
N TYR A 242 -24.04 -9.07 7.60
CA TYR A 242 -24.79 -9.15 6.33
C TYR A 242 -26.31 -9.18 6.57
N SER A 243 -26.82 -8.31 7.45
CA SER A 243 -28.27 -8.15 7.64
C SER A 243 -28.96 -7.68 6.35
N ASP A 244 -30.25 -7.94 6.21
CA ASP A 244 -31.03 -7.51 5.03
C ASP A 244 -30.91 -5.99 4.79
N SER A 245 -30.88 -5.19 5.87
CA SER A 245 -30.70 -3.73 5.78
C SER A 245 -29.36 -3.37 5.19
N THR A 246 -28.28 -4.04 5.63
CA THR A 246 -26.92 -3.86 5.11
C THR A 246 -26.84 -4.21 3.64
N LEU A 247 -27.35 -5.38 3.24
CA LEU A 247 -27.33 -5.82 1.84
C LEU A 247 -28.11 -4.88 0.93
N LEU A 248 -29.30 -4.44 1.35
CA LEU A 248 -30.11 -3.47 0.58
C LEU A 248 -29.44 -2.11 0.48
N ASP A 249 -28.74 -1.64 1.51
CA ASP A 249 -28.02 -0.37 1.45
C ASP A 249 -26.80 -0.45 0.53
N ILE A 250 -26.08 -1.58 0.53
CA ILE A 250 -25.01 -1.84 -0.45
C ILE A 250 -25.57 -1.80 -1.88
N LEU A 251 -26.70 -2.45 -2.14
CA LEU A 251 -27.33 -2.44 -3.46
C LEU A 251 -27.83 -1.07 -3.90
N LYS A 252 -28.23 -0.19 -2.97
CA LYS A 252 -28.52 1.22 -3.29
C LYS A 252 -27.25 1.95 -3.78
N GLY A 253 -26.10 1.69 -3.16
CA GLY A 253 -24.81 2.20 -3.63
C GLY A 253 -24.46 1.66 -5.03
N CYS A 254 -24.65 0.38 -5.27
CA CYS A 254 -24.47 -0.22 -6.60
C CYS A 254 -25.31 0.49 -7.67
N LYS A 255 -26.57 0.79 -7.37
CA LYS A 255 -27.44 1.56 -8.29
C LYS A 255 -26.95 2.99 -8.51
N LYS A 256 -26.43 3.65 -7.47
CA LYS A 256 -25.91 5.02 -7.56
C LYS A 256 -24.75 5.13 -8.54
N TYR A 257 -23.86 4.13 -8.55
CA TYR A 257 -22.63 4.12 -9.35
C TYR A 257 -22.75 3.28 -10.63
N ASP A 258 -23.91 2.80 -11.01
CA ASP A 258 -24.13 1.94 -12.19
C ASP A 258 -23.18 0.70 -12.17
N THR A 259 -23.05 0.07 -10.99
CA THR A 259 -22.20 -1.10 -10.76
C THR A 259 -22.59 -2.26 -11.65
N LYS A 260 -21.62 -2.80 -12.39
CA LYS A 260 -21.80 -3.96 -13.28
C LYS A 260 -21.53 -5.28 -12.56
N THR A 261 -20.52 -5.30 -11.69
CA THR A 261 -20.10 -6.51 -10.96
C THR A 261 -20.02 -6.26 -9.46
N LEU A 262 -20.58 -7.17 -8.69
CA LEU A 262 -20.47 -7.24 -7.24
C LEU A 262 -19.48 -8.36 -6.89
N LEU A 263 -18.33 -7.99 -6.36
CA LEU A 263 -17.30 -8.92 -5.90
C LEU A 263 -17.51 -9.21 -4.41
N ILE A 264 -17.52 -10.48 -4.04
CA ILE A 264 -17.72 -10.91 -2.65
C ILE A 264 -16.59 -11.83 -2.25
N GLU A 265 -15.92 -11.53 -1.14
CA GLU A 265 -14.94 -12.47 -0.59
C GLU A 265 -15.66 -13.68 0.02
N SER A 266 -15.38 -14.88 -0.51
CA SER A 266 -16.07 -16.12 -0.12
C SER A 266 -15.38 -16.90 1.01
N ASN A 267 -14.32 -16.34 1.61
CA ASN A 267 -13.61 -16.97 2.73
C ASN A 267 -14.49 -17.12 3.99
N PHE A 268 -15.60 -16.38 4.05
CA PHE A 268 -16.59 -16.45 5.12
C PHE A 268 -17.94 -16.98 4.61
N GLY A 269 -18.42 -18.07 5.22
CA GLY A 269 -19.80 -18.56 5.04
C GLY A 269 -20.07 -19.33 3.73
N ASP A 270 -19.05 -19.88 3.05
CA ASP A 270 -19.20 -20.80 1.90
C ASP A 270 -20.22 -20.36 0.84
N GLY A 271 -20.20 -19.06 0.46
CA GLY A 271 -21.10 -18.54 -0.58
C GLY A 271 -22.49 -18.07 -0.10
N ILE A 272 -22.81 -18.19 1.19
CA ILE A 272 -24.13 -17.78 1.72
C ILE A 272 -24.40 -16.30 1.42
N VAL A 273 -23.40 -15.42 1.58
CA VAL A 273 -23.55 -13.98 1.37
C VAL A 273 -23.87 -13.70 -0.11
N ALA A 274 -23.20 -14.39 -1.03
CA ALA A 274 -23.46 -14.26 -2.47
C ALA A 274 -24.92 -14.66 -2.83
N GLU A 275 -25.40 -15.75 -2.25
CA GLU A 275 -26.80 -16.20 -2.45
C GLU A 275 -27.83 -15.19 -1.88
N LEU A 276 -27.54 -14.60 -0.73
CA LEU A 276 -28.39 -13.53 -0.18
C LEU A 276 -28.42 -12.30 -1.11
N PHE A 277 -27.28 -11.87 -1.65
CA PHE A 277 -27.23 -10.79 -2.64
C PHE A 277 -28.02 -11.13 -3.90
N LYS A 278 -27.87 -12.33 -4.48
CA LYS A 278 -28.62 -12.78 -5.65
C LYS A 278 -30.13 -12.72 -5.41
N LYS A 279 -30.59 -13.13 -4.22
CA LYS A 279 -32.03 -13.04 -3.83
C LYS A 279 -32.48 -11.58 -3.80
N HIS A 280 -31.76 -10.67 -3.20
CA HIS A 280 -32.11 -9.25 -3.14
C HIS A 280 -32.03 -8.56 -4.51
N LEU A 281 -31.08 -8.94 -5.36
CA LEU A 281 -30.97 -8.46 -6.75
C LEU A 281 -32.21 -8.83 -7.57
N GLN A 282 -32.71 -10.05 -7.41
CA GLN A 282 -34.01 -10.48 -8.06
C GLN A 282 -35.18 -9.64 -7.58
N GLN A 283 -35.27 -9.39 -6.26
CA GLN A 283 -36.34 -8.57 -5.68
C GLN A 283 -36.29 -7.11 -6.15
N THR A 284 -35.09 -6.54 -6.24
CA THR A 284 -34.87 -5.14 -6.64
C THR A 284 -34.77 -4.96 -8.16
N LYS A 285 -34.84 -6.05 -8.94
CA LYS A 285 -34.70 -6.07 -10.42
C LYS A 285 -33.48 -5.36 -10.92
N GLN A 286 -32.35 -5.53 -10.23
CA GLN A 286 -31.06 -5.00 -10.64
C GLN A 286 -30.27 -6.08 -11.39
N ALA A 287 -29.74 -5.73 -12.57
CA ALA A 287 -28.92 -6.63 -13.38
C ALA A 287 -27.43 -6.39 -13.03
N ILE A 288 -26.96 -7.00 -11.93
CA ILE A 288 -25.58 -6.95 -11.46
C ILE A 288 -25.04 -8.38 -11.45
N ASN A 289 -23.85 -8.58 -12.04
CA ASN A 289 -23.13 -9.83 -11.96
C ASN A 289 -22.57 -10.03 -10.53
N VAL A 290 -22.70 -11.23 -9.97
CA VAL A 290 -22.17 -11.55 -8.64
C VAL A 290 -21.03 -12.53 -8.81
N GLU A 291 -19.83 -12.12 -8.45
CA GLU A 291 -18.62 -12.92 -8.51
C GLU A 291 -18.07 -13.16 -7.11
N GLU A 292 -17.68 -14.41 -6.85
CA GLU A 292 -17.01 -14.79 -5.61
C GLU A 292 -15.51 -14.83 -5.83
N THR A 293 -14.77 -14.24 -4.92
CA THR A 293 -13.30 -14.27 -4.92
C THR A 293 -12.78 -15.08 -3.76
N ARG A 294 -11.73 -15.87 -3.99
CA ARG A 294 -11.02 -16.64 -2.95
C ARG A 294 -9.58 -16.25 -2.89
N ALA A 295 -9.09 -16.01 -1.69
CA ALA A 295 -7.68 -15.72 -1.46
C ALA A 295 -6.95 -16.97 -0.96
N ASN A 296 -5.86 -17.35 -1.67
CA ASN A 296 -4.99 -18.48 -1.31
C ASN A 296 -3.61 -18.02 -0.82
N VAL A 297 -3.36 -16.71 -0.75
CA VAL A 297 -2.09 -16.09 -0.35
C VAL A 297 -2.31 -15.39 0.98
N ARG A 298 -1.24 -15.23 1.75
CA ARG A 298 -1.28 -14.50 3.01
C ARG A 298 -1.86 -13.09 2.79
N LYS A 299 -2.77 -12.67 3.67
CA LYS A 299 -3.58 -11.46 3.51
C LYS A 299 -2.72 -10.19 3.35
N GLU A 300 -1.74 -10.01 4.23
CA GLU A 300 -0.87 -8.84 4.23
C GLU A 300 -0.05 -8.72 2.94
N ASP A 301 0.52 -9.84 2.48
CA ASP A 301 1.29 -9.87 1.22
C ASP A 301 0.38 -9.55 0.02
N ARG A 302 -0.82 -10.14 -0.01
CA ARG A 302 -1.81 -9.90 -1.07
C ARG A 302 -2.20 -8.42 -1.14
N ILE A 303 -2.49 -7.80 -0.01
CA ILE A 303 -2.86 -6.39 0.07
C ILE A 303 -1.72 -5.51 -0.45
N ILE A 304 -0.50 -5.72 0.05
CA ILE A 304 0.68 -4.93 -0.35
C ILE A 304 0.98 -5.14 -1.83
N ASP A 305 1.11 -6.39 -2.28
CA ASP A 305 1.47 -6.70 -3.67
C ASP A 305 0.44 -6.19 -4.68
N THR A 306 -0.81 -5.99 -4.24
CA THR A 306 -1.88 -5.42 -5.07
C THR A 306 -1.84 -3.88 -5.08
N LEU A 307 -1.75 -3.25 -3.91
CA LEU A 307 -1.91 -1.80 -3.79
C LEU A 307 -0.62 -1.04 -4.09
N GLU A 308 0.53 -1.53 -3.64
CA GLU A 308 1.82 -0.83 -3.78
C GLU A 308 2.15 -0.44 -5.24
N PRO A 309 2.04 -1.34 -6.25
CA PRO A 309 2.32 -0.96 -7.63
C PRO A 309 1.37 0.11 -8.18
N VAL A 310 0.08 0.05 -7.80
CA VAL A 310 -0.94 1.01 -8.25
C VAL A 310 -0.72 2.38 -7.62
N LEU A 311 -0.35 2.42 -6.33
CA LEU A 311 -0.02 3.63 -5.60
C LEU A 311 1.26 4.28 -6.14
N ASN A 312 2.34 3.52 -6.29
CA ASN A 312 3.63 4.02 -6.82
C ASN A 312 3.50 4.59 -8.23
N GLN A 313 2.50 4.14 -9.00
CA GLN A 313 2.18 4.68 -10.32
C GLN A 313 1.14 5.82 -10.28
N HIS A 314 0.70 6.24 -9.09
CA HIS A 314 -0.34 7.25 -8.89
C HIS A 314 -1.62 6.98 -9.69
N ARG A 315 -2.06 5.74 -9.69
CA ARG A 315 -3.22 5.28 -10.47
C ARG A 315 -4.48 5.09 -9.65
N LEU A 316 -4.47 5.40 -8.36
CA LEU A 316 -5.64 5.35 -7.48
C LEU A 316 -6.10 6.76 -7.12
N VAL A 317 -7.26 7.13 -7.64
CA VAL A 317 -7.96 8.37 -7.33
C VAL A 317 -8.99 8.10 -6.25
N VAL A 318 -9.00 8.91 -5.22
CA VAL A 318 -9.94 8.81 -4.09
C VAL A 318 -10.80 10.06 -4.03
N ASP A 319 -12.11 9.87 -3.94
CA ASP A 319 -13.03 11.00 -3.75
C ASP A 319 -12.81 11.65 -2.38
N LYS A 320 -12.82 13.00 -2.34
CA LYS A 320 -12.67 13.75 -1.10
C LYS A 320 -13.67 13.34 -0.03
N SER A 321 -14.91 12.99 -0.43
CA SER A 321 -15.93 12.55 0.51
C SER A 321 -15.58 11.24 1.22
N VAL A 322 -14.79 10.36 0.59
CA VAL A 322 -14.27 9.14 1.23
C VAL A 322 -13.32 9.50 2.37
N VAL A 323 -12.41 10.46 2.14
CA VAL A 323 -11.48 10.92 3.18
C VAL A 323 -12.27 11.48 4.35
N ASP A 324 -13.20 12.42 4.09
CA ASP A 324 -14.04 13.01 5.11
C ASP A 324 -14.87 11.98 5.89
N TRP A 325 -15.44 11.00 5.17
CA TRP A 325 -16.24 9.94 5.78
C TRP A 325 -15.38 9.03 6.69
N VAL A 326 -14.19 8.64 6.24
CA VAL A 326 -13.28 7.78 7.01
C VAL A 326 -12.99 8.39 8.39
N TYR A 327 -12.72 9.69 8.45
CA TYR A 327 -12.45 10.39 9.72
C TYR A 327 -13.69 10.58 10.61
N LYS A 328 -14.89 10.63 10.03
CA LYS A 328 -16.17 10.78 10.76
C LYS A 328 -16.84 9.45 11.11
N SER A 329 -16.35 8.35 10.51
CA SER A 329 -16.93 7.03 10.74
C SER A 329 -16.73 6.55 12.19
N ASN A 330 -17.64 5.69 12.67
CA ASN A 330 -17.59 5.11 14.02
C ASN A 330 -17.55 6.13 15.19
N PRO A 331 -18.46 7.13 15.22
CA PRO A 331 -18.45 8.17 16.24
C PRO A 331 -18.62 7.63 17.67
N ASP A 332 -19.34 6.50 17.83
CA ASP A 332 -19.61 5.84 19.11
C ASP A 332 -18.44 5.03 19.66
N THR A 333 -17.35 4.91 18.89
CA THR A 333 -16.14 4.21 19.32
C THR A 333 -15.19 5.19 20.00
N ALA A 334 -14.55 4.76 21.10
CA ALA A 334 -13.54 5.54 21.78
C ALA A 334 -12.46 6.03 20.77
N PRO A 335 -11.99 7.29 20.87
CA PRO A 335 -11.10 7.89 19.87
C PRO A 335 -9.87 7.03 19.54
N GLU A 336 -9.24 6.42 20.55
CA GLU A 336 -8.06 5.56 20.37
C GLU A 336 -8.37 4.30 19.56
N LYS A 337 -9.53 3.70 19.77
CA LYS A 337 -9.98 2.51 19.04
C LYS A 337 -10.57 2.84 17.67
N ARG A 338 -11.07 4.06 17.48
CA ARG A 338 -11.63 4.53 16.20
C ARG A 338 -10.61 4.52 15.09
N LEU A 339 -9.36 4.89 15.39
CA LEU A 339 -8.26 4.91 14.42
C LEU A 339 -8.09 3.56 13.72
N GLN A 340 -8.20 2.45 14.47
CA GLN A 340 -7.98 1.09 13.94
C GLN A 340 -8.96 0.70 12.84
N TYR A 341 -10.14 1.36 12.79
CA TYR A 341 -11.15 1.15 11.74
C TYR A 341 -10.98 2.08 10.53
N MET A 342 -10.04 3.03 10.56
CA MET A 342 -9.86 3.98 9.46
C MET A 342 -9.03 3.37 8.33
N LEU A 343 -9.52 3.47 7.08
CA LEU A 343 -8.81 2.99 5.89
C LEU A 343 -7.36 3.49 5.84
N PHE A 344 -7.15 4.80 6.01
CA PHE A 344 -5.82 5.41 5.87
C PHE A 344 -4.89 5.06 7.05
N TYR A 345 -5.45 4.76 8.22
CA TYR A 345 -4.69 4.19 9.33
C TYR A 345 -4.24 2.77 8.99
N GLN A 346 -5.14 1.93 8.48
CA GLN A 346 -4.82 0.57 8.04
C GLN A 346 -3.75 0.59 6.93
N MET A 347 -3.88 1.48 5.93
CA MET A 347 -2.88 1.64 4.86
C MET A 347 -1.50 1.98 5.41
N SER A 348 -1.40 3.04 6.21
CA SER A 348 -0.11 3.56 6.69
C SER A 348 0.63 2.63 7.66
N ARG A 349 -0.02 1.58 8.15
CA ARG A 349 0.53 0.59 9.10
C ARG A 349 0.59 -0.82 8.53
N MET A 350 0.14 -0.99 7.29
CA MET A 350 0.23 -2.27 6.62
C MET A 350 1.69 -2.61 6.32
N CYS A 351 2.13 -3.75 6.81
CA CYS A 351 3.47 -4.29 6.57
C CYS A 351 3.38 -5.81 6.34
N ARG A 352 4.47 -6.43 5.90
CA ARG A 352 4.50 -7.87 5.56
C ARG A 352 4.51 -8.80 6.79
N GLU A 353 4.32 -8.27 7.99
CA GLU A 353 4.21 -9.07 9.21
C GLU A 353 2.78 -9.51 9.45
N LYS A 354 2.60 -10.74 9.91
CA LYS A 354 1.29 -11.29 10.23
C LYS A 354 0.61 -10.47 11.33
N GLY A 355 -0.64 -10.05 11.07
CA GLY A 355 -1.39 -9.20 12.00
C GLY A 355 -0.85 -7.78 12.05
N ALA A 356 -0.41 -7.24 10.93
CA ALA A 356 0.12 -5.88 10.79
C ALA A 356 -0.81 -4.84 11.42
N VAL A 357 -2.10 -4.96 11.17
CA VAL A 357 -3.16 -4.13 11.74
C VAL A 357 -4.21 -5.02 12.42
N ARG A 358 -4.93 -4.46 13.37
CA ARG A 358 -5.94 -5.20 14.15
C ARG A 358 -7.23 -5.43 13.37
N HIS A 359 -7.68 -4.42 12.64
CA HIS A 359 -8.80 -4.47 11.72
C HIS A 359 -8.27 -4.10 10.35
N ASP A 360 -8.54 -4.90 9.35
CA ASP A 360 -8.05 -4.74 7.97
C ASP A 360 -9.18 -4.78 6.94
N ASP A 361 -10.43 -4.84 7.39
CA ASP A 361 -11.62 -5.02 6.55
C ASP A 361 -11.71 -3.97 5.44
N ARG A 362 -11.38 -2.69 5.74
CA ARG A 362 -11.51 -1.60 4.77
C ARG A 362 -10.42 -1.63 3.70
N ILE A 363 -9.19 -1.90 4.10
CA ILE A 363 -8.08 -2.01 3.14
C ILE A 363 -8.20 -3.30 2.33
N ASP A 364 -8.74 -4.36 2.89
CA ASP A 364 -8.94 -5.61 2.18
C ASP A 364 -10.03 -5.48 1.11
N ALA A 365 -11.18 -4.89 1.43
CA ALA A 365 -12.22 -4.58 0.44
C ALA A 365 -11.68 -3.70 -0.70
N LEU A 366 -10.82 -2.71 -0.40
CA LEU A 366 -10.15 -1.89 -1.40
C LEU A 366 -9.20 -2.72 -2.27
N ALA A 367 -8.32 -3.50 -1.64
CA ALA A 367 -7.34 -4.32 -2.34
C ALA A 367 -8.00 -5.36 -3.27
N GLN A 368 -9.09 -5.99 -2.83
CA GLN A 368 -9.86 -6.91 -3.65
C GLN A 368 -10.39 -6.23 -4.92
N GLY A 369 -10.98 -5.03 -4.79
CA GLY A 369 -11.49 -4.27 -5.93
C GLY A 369 -10.38 -3.81 -6.89
N VAL A 370 -9.24 -3.35 -6.34
CA VAL A 370 -8.06 -2.98 -7.14
C VAL A 370 -7.51 -4.20 -7.87
N LYS A 371 -7.42 -5.35 -7.21
CA LYS A 371 -6.95 -6.60 -7.81
C LYS A 371 -7.78 -7.02 -9.02
N TYR A 372 -9.10 -6.94 -8.93
CA TYR A 372 -10.00 -7.25 -10.04
C TYR A 372 -9.61 -6.46 -11.30
N PHE A 373 -9.44 -5.15 -11.18
CA PHE A 373 -9.07 -4.32 -12.31
C PHE A 373 -7.63 -4.57 -12.81
N THR A 374 -6.68 -4.79 -11.91
CA THR A 374 -5.29 -5.06 -12.31
C THR A 374 -5.17 -6.40 -13.04
N ASP A 375 -5.93 -7.41 -12.63
CA ASP A 375 -5.97 -8.71 -13.30
C ASP A 375 -6.56 -8.57 -14.73
N ILE A 376 -7.66 -7.85 -14.90
CA ILE A 376 -8.27 -7.59 -16.21
C ILE A 376 -7.31 -6.81 -17.13
N LEU A 377 -6.68 -5.74 -16.61
CA LEU A 377 -5.72 -4.94 -17.39
C LEU A 377 -4.49 -5.77 -17.79
N SER A 378 -4.02 -6.66 -16.94
CA SER A 378 -2.89 -7.53 -17.25
C SER A 378 -3.23 -8.54 -18.36
N ILE A 379 -4.42 -9.13 -18.34
CA ILE A 379 -4.92 -10.04 -19.38
C ILE A 379 -5.05 -9.29 -20.72
N SER A 380 -5.63 -8.10 -20.70
CA SER A 380 -5.78 -7.26 -21.90
C SER A 380 -4.43 -6.89 -22.50
N ALA A 381 -3.47 -6.45 -21.67
CA ALA A 381 -2.12 -6.12 -22.12
C ALA A 381 -1.37 -7.32 -22.68
N GLN A 382 -1.50 -8.51 -22.07
CA GLN A 382 -0.93 -9.74 -22.59
C GLN A 382 -1.53 -10.12 -23.94
N GLN A 383 -2.85 -10.00 -24.11
CA GLN A 383 -3.52 -10.27 -25.36
C GLN A 383 -3.08 -9.32 -26.48
N GLU A 384 -2.88 -8.05 -26.14
CA GLU A 384 -2.37 -7.04 -27.07
C GLU A 384 -0.93 -7.32 -27.50
N ILE A 385 -0.05 -7.73 -26.56
CA ILE A 385 1.32 -8.16 -26.87
C ILE A 385 1.32 -9.39 -27.78
N ILE A 386 0.46 -10.37 -27.52
CA ILE A 386 0.32 -11.56 -28.37
C ILE A 386 -0.16 -11.18 -29.77
N ASN A 387 -1.16 -10.31 -29.86
CA ASN A 387 -1.69 -9.84 -31.15
C ASN A 387 -0.64 -9.06 -31.94
N ARG A 388 0.13 -8.18 -31.27
CA ARG A 388 1.23 -7.41 -31.89
C ARG A 388 2.34 -8.33 -32.39
N LYS A 389 2.79 -9.31 -31.56
CA LYS A 389 3.77 -10.32 -32.01
C LYS A 389 3.27 -11.14 -33.19
N ARG A 390 1.97 -11.47 -33.22
CA ARG A 390 1.36 -12.18 -34.37
C ARG A 390 1.34 -11.30 -35.62
N GLN A 391 1.09 -10.00 -35.46
CA GLN A 391 1.12 -9.04 -36.58
C GLN A 391 2.54 -8.86 -37.10
N ASP A 392 3.50 -8.60 -36.20
CA ASP A 392 4.94 -8.50 -36.56
C ASP A 392 5.42 -9.78 -37.28
N TRP A 393 4.94 -10.96 -36.89
CA TRP A 393 5.27 -12.23 -37.51
C TRP A 393 4.63 -12.39 -38.88
N ASN A 394 3.39 -11.94 -39.07
CA ASN A 394 2.73 -11.92 -40.37
C ASN A 394 3.41 -10.96 -41.34
N ASP A 395 3.78 -9.76 -40.89
CA ASP A 395 4.50 -8.77 -41.69
C ASP A 395 5.88 -9.30 -42.12
N LEU A 396 6.57 -10.05 -41.23
CA LEU A 396 7.82 -10.71 -41.56
C LEU A 396 7.63 -11.84 -42.63
N LEU A 397 6.53 -12.61 -42.55
CA LEU A 397 6.23 -13.65 -43.51
C LEU A 397 5.88 -13.07 -44.88
N GLU A 398 5.10 -11.99 -44.95
CA GLU A 398 4.80 -11.27 -46.19
C GLU A 398 6.08 -10.74 -46.85
N HIS A 399 6.98 -10.14 -46.09
CA HIS A 399 8.29 -9.70 -46.61
C HIS A 399 9.19 -10.87 -47.07
N TRP A 400 9.11 -11.99 -46.38
CA TRP A 400 9.85 -13.18 -46.77
C TRP A 400 9.34 -13.84 -48.08
N GLU A 401 8.01 -13.81 -48.30
CA GLU A 401 7.44 -14.25 -49.58
C GLU A 401 7.87 -13.37 -50.73
N ASP A 402 7.85 -12.04 -50.54
CA ASP A 402 8.33 -11.08 -51.55
C ASP A 402 9.84 -11.23 -51.83
N ASP A 403 10.68 -11.44 -50.84
CA ASP A 403 12.12 -11.67 -50.96
C ASP A 403 12.44 -13.03 -51.65
N LEU A 404 11.67 -14.09 -51.34
CA LEU A 404 11.82 -15.39 -51.98
C LEU A 404 11.45 -15.37 -53.47
N ASP A 405 10.40 -14.65 -53.83
CA ASP A 405 10.02 -14.44 -55.25
C ASP A 405 11.07 -13.64 -55.98
N CYS A 406 11.61 -12.57 -55.37
CA CYS A 406 12.70 -11.79 -55.91
C CYS A 406 14.00 -12.64 -56.08
N PHE A 407 14.31 -13.49 -55.12
CA PHE A 407 15.48 -14.36 -55.14
C PHE A 407 15.33 -15.51 -56.17
N ALA A 408 14.12 -16.06 -56.32
CA ALA A 408 13.79 -17.08 -57.29
C ALA A 408 13.89 -16.53 -58.73
N ASP A 409 13.39 -15.30 -58.96
CA ASP A 409 13.49 -14.62 -60.25
C ASP A 409 14.94 -14.28 -60.62
N HIS A 410 15.77 -13.91 -59.61
CA HIS A 410 17.19 -13.61 -59.83
C HIS A 410 18.01 -14.84 -60.13
N LEU A 411 17.70 -15.98 -59.47
CA LEU A 411 18.34 -17.28 -59.77
C LEU A 411 17.93 -17.80 -61.13
N VAL A 412 16.65 -17.69 -61.50
CA VAL A 412 16.16 -18.13 -62.81
C VAL A 412 16.72 -17.26 -63.93
N PHE A 413 16.95 -15.96 -63.72
CA PHE A 413 17.55 -15.04 -64.70
C PHE A 413 19.01 -15.38 -64.98
N ASN A 414 19.78 -15.84 -64.01
CA ASN A 414 21.21 -16.14 -64.15
C ASN A 414 21.51 -17.59 -64.62
N MET A 415 20.52 -18.46 -64.79
CA MET A 415 20.66 -19.77 -65.35
C MET A 415 20.58 -19.74 -66.88
N ASN A 416 21.38 -20.60 -67.58
CA ASN A 416 21.23 -20.70 -69.02
C ASN A 416 19.88 -21.40 -69.37
N MET A 417 19.47 -21.27 -70.65
CA MET A 417 18.13 -21.68 -71.10
C MET A 417 17.78 -23.13 -70.79
N GLU A 418 18.77 -24.04 -70.79
CA GLU A 418 18.56 -25.48 -70.44
C GLU A 418 18.38 -25.71 -68.92
N GLN A 419 19.14 -24.97 -68.10
CA GLN A 419 19.01 -25.01 -66.66
C GLN A 419 17.68 -24.40 -66.18
N ARG A 420 17.18 -23.34 -66.86
CA ARG A 420 15.86 -22.78 -66.59
C ARG A 420 14.69 -23.72 -66.84
N LYS A 421 14.80 -24.60 -67.91
CA LYS A 421 13.82 -25.65 -68.21
C LYS A 421 13.84 -26.77 -67.14
N GLN A 422 15.01 -27.16 -66.62
CA GLN A 422 15.14 -28.17 -65.60
C GLN A 422 14.69 -27.72 -64.20
N ALA A 423 14.91 -26.44 -63.85
CA ALA A 423 14.46 -25.85 -62.59
C ALA A 423 12.93 -25.74 -62.52
N ARG A 424 12.28 -25.27 -63.61
CA ARG A 424 10.80 -25.17 -63.66
C ARG A 424 10.08 -26.54 -63.69
N GLY A 425 10.77 -27.62 -64.04
CA GLY A 425 10.19 -28.98 -64.07
C GLY A 425 10.27 -29.75 -62.75
N LYS A 426 10.92 -29.18 -61.69
CA LYS A 426 11.11 -29.86 -60.38
C LYS A 426 10.23 -29.34 -59.26
N ASP A 427 9.50 -28.23 -59.45
CA ASP A 427 8.76 -27.59 -58.38
C ASP A 427 7.37 -28.17 -58.10
N ASN A 428 7.08 -29.41 -58.48
CA ASN A 428 5.77 -29.99 -58.21
C ASN A 428 5.77 -31.15 -57.20
N ASN A 429 6.80 -31.35 -56.37
CA ASN A 429 6.66 -32.31 -55.25
C ASN A 429 7.88 -32.28 -54.31
N SER A 430 7.92 -31.35 -53.37
CA SER A 430 8.52 -31.62 -52.05
C SER A 430 8.40 -30.41 -51.12
N VAL A 431 7.44 -30.43 -50.24
CA VAL A 431 7.42 -29.60 -49.03
C VAL A 431 8.40 -30.28 -48.06
N PRO A 432 9.45 -29.59 -47.57
CA PRO A 432 10.26 -30.14 -46.47
C PRO A 432 9.49 -30.02 -45.16
N THR A 433 9.14 -31.14 -44.58
CA THR A 433 8.75 -31.22 -43.15
C THR A 433 10.00 -31.03 -42.29
N TRP A 434 10.05 -29.96 -41.54
CA TRP A 434 10.95 -29.82 -40.39
C TRP A 434 10.13 -29.96 -39.13
N VAL A 435 10.52 -30.91 -38.29
CA VAL A 435 10.06 -31.14 -36.90
C VAL A 435 10.60 -30.07 -35.97
#